data_5c10877aea6842ded50b7de336e858cd
#
_entry.id   5c10877aea6842ded50b7de336e858cd
#
_cell.length_a   1.000
_cell.length_b   1.000
_cell.length_c   1.000
_cell.angle_alpha   90.00
_cell.angle_beta   90.00
_cell.angle_gamma   90.00
#
_symmetry.space_group_name_H-M   'P 1'
#
loop_
_entity.id
_entity.type
_entity.pdbx_description
1 polymer ?
#
loop_
_entity_poly.entity_id
_entity_poly.type
_entity_poly.pdbx_seq_one_letter_code
_entity_poly.pdbx_strand_id
1 'polypeptide(L)'
;MKERNYDVCVCGGGIAGVAAALAAARGGAKTCLLEKEYALGGLGTLGLIVIYLPLDDGDGQLMSTGIAEELIKLSWKYAPVKRLPEEWTRPATVEERAGKRYQTEYSPAAMILACEELLLAEGVTLYYDARVTGVHAESGRVRSVTVAGKRGPEVFTAKAFVDCTGDADICYFAGEPTLDDDTNVRTGWHFTYDGADLKLRILSDPLHGELPAGSRRYNGTTLEDISAQVIDGRKFILDNLKTIREQEPQAYPFLIPSFHGLRMTRRLKTPGVEFTEGLHERVWFEDAIGMIGNWTKKHERYSIPYASIRGIVNGNLYAAGRASAAEKSGWNLTRVIPSCAVTGEAAGTAAAMQAASGERPGTAALQARLQDNGVVLDPTLFTKRIG
;
A
#
# COMPACT_ATOMS: atom_id res chain seq x y z
N MET A 1 -27.08 -9.35 -16.10
CA MET A 1 -25.84 -9.44 -15.29
C MET A 1 -26.23 -9.62 -13.84
N LYS A 2 -25.51 -10.44 -13.06
CA LYS A 2 -25.75 -10.58 -11.61
C LYS A 2 -25.19 -9.34 -10.93
N GLU A 3 -26.02 -8.56 -10.29
CA GLU A 3 -25.63 -7.40 -9.51
C GLU A 3 -25.29 -7.83 -8.07
N ARG A 4 -24.21 -7.27 -7.52
CA ARG A 4 -23.70 -7.56 -6.17
C ARG A 4 -23.65 -6.27 -5.37
N ASN A 5 -24.40 -6.20 -4.29
CA ASN A 5 -24.60 -4.98 -3.52
C ASN A 5 -23.87 -5.03 -2.18
N TYR A 6 -23.05 -4.01 -1.91
CA TYR A 6 -22.25 -3.83 -0.70
C TYR A 6 -22.44 -2.43 -0.11
N ASP A 7 -22.00 -2.24 1.11
CA ASP A 7 -21.84 -0.90 1.69
C ASP A 7 -20.53 -0.28 1.24
N VAL A 8 -19.42 -1.06 1.28
CA VAL A 8 -18.10 -0.65 0.83
C VAL A 8 -17.53 -1.67 -0.16
N CYS A 9 -17.05 -1.17 -1.29
CA CYS A 9 -16.30 -1.96 -2.29
C CYS A 9 -14.84 -1.48 -2.33
N VAL A 10 -13.92 -2.35 -1.93
CA VAL A 10 -12.49 -2.12 -2.00
C VAL A 10 -11.93 -2.76 -3.26
N CYS A 11 -11.27 -1.98 -4.11
CA CYS A 11 -10.71 -2.43 -5.38
C CYS A 11 -9.19 -2.53 -5.29
N GLY A 12 -8.66 -3.77 -5.29
CA GLY A 12 -7.26 -4.11 -5.08
C GLY A 12 -6.98 -4.66 -3.68
N GLY A 13 -6.41 -5.87 -3.61
CA GLY A 13 -6.08 -6.61 -2.38
C GLY A 13 -4.61 -6.46 -1.95
N GLY A 14 -3.93 -5.37 -2.33
CA GLY A 14 -2.63 -5.00 -1.78
C GLY A 14 -2.74 -4.64 -0.29
N ILE A 15 -1.63 -4.31 0.37
CA ILE A 15 -1.61 -3.96 1.80
C ILE A 15 -2.64 -2.85 2.14
N ALA A 16 -2.73 -1.82 1.30
CA ALA A 16 -3.72 -0.75 1.49
C ALA A 16 -5.16 -1.28 1.42
N GLY A 17 -5.43 -2.21 0.49
CA GLY A 17 -6.77 -2.81 0.35
C GLY A 17 -7.11 -3.76 1.48
N VAL A 18 -6.15 -4.53 1.97
CA VAL A 18 -6.32 -5.36 3.18
C VAL A 18 -6.69 -4.46 4.37
N ALA A 19 -5.93 -3.38 4.60
CA ALA A 19 -6.21 -2.44 5.68
C ALA A 19 -7.56 -1.73 5.50
N ALA A 20 -7.90 -1.32 4.28
CA ALA A 20 -9.17 -0.64 4.00
C ALA A 20 -10.38 -1.57 4.19
N ALA A 21 -10.29 -2.82 3.72
CA ALA A 21 -11.37 -3.79 3.87
C ALA A 21 -11.57 -4.18 5.34
N LEU A 22 -10.48 -4.36 6.08
CA LEU A 22 -10.49 -4.63 7.51
C LEU A 22 -11.16 -3.49 8.29
N ALA A 23 -10.71 -2.25 8.06
CA ALA A 23 -11.27 -1.06 8.71
C ALA A 23 -12.76 -0.87 8.38
N ALA A 24 -13.15 -1.08 7.13
CA ALA A 24 -14.54 -0.94 6.72
C ALA A 24 -15.43 -2.01 7.36
N ALA A 25 -15.00 -3.27 7.42
CA ALA A 25 -15.75 -4.36 8.05
C ALA A 25 -15.89 -4.14 9.55
N ARG A 26 -14.82 -3.76 10.25
CA ARG A 26 -14.84 -3.40 11.69
C ARG A 26 -15.70 -2.17 11.97
N GLY A 27 -15.85 -1.27 11.00
CA GLY A 27 -16.80 -0.16 11.02
C GLY A 27 -18.28 -0.57 10.83
N GLY A 28 -18.55 -1.87 10.70
CA GLY A 28 -19.90 -2.45 10.54
C GLY A 28 -20.43 -2.43 9.09
N ALA A 29 -19.61 -2.08 8.10
CA ALA A 29 -20.03 -2.05 6.70
C ALA A 29 -19.99 -3.47 6.09
N LYS A 30 -21.02 -3.83 5.32
CA LYS A 30 -20.96 -5.01 4.44
C LYS A 30 -19.93 -4.76 3.34
N THR A 31 -18.76 -5.37 3.49
CA THR A 31 -17.57 -5.07 2.68
C THR A 31 -17.24 -6.19 1.72
N CYS A 32 -16.88 -5.84 0.47
CA CYS A 32 -16.17 -6.74 -0.43
C CYS A 32 -14.80 -6.18 -0.83
N LEU A 33 -13.91 -7.09 -1.15
CA LEU A 33 -12.59 -6.80 -1.69
C LEU A 33 -12.42 -7.53 -3.03
N LEU A 34 -12.07 -6.78 -4.08
CA LEU A 34 -11.84 -7.26 -5.43
C LEU A 34 -10.34 -7.29 -5.71
N GLU A 35 -9.76 -8.47 -5.93
CA GLU A 35 -8.35 -8.64 -6.26
C GLU A 35 -8.19 -9.35 -7.61
N LYS A 36 -7.36 -8.78 -8.49
CA LYS A 36 -7.10 -9.33 -9.83
C LYS A 36 -6.21 -10.57 -9.82
N GLU A 37 -5.39 -10.73 -8.79
CA GLU A 37 -4.51 -11.86 -8.60
C GLU A 37 -5.17 -12.93 -7.70
N TYR A 38 -4.50 -14.06 -7.49
CA TYR A 38 -4.98 -15.15 -6.63
C TYR A 38 -4.36 -15.10 -5.23
N ALA A 39 -3.87 -13.93 -4.80
CA ALA A 39 -3.27 -13.76 -3.49
C ALA A 39 -3.34 -12.31 -3.03
N LEU A 40 -3.48 -12.10 -1.72
CA LEU A 40 -3.48 -10.79 -1.08
C LEU A 40 -2.05 -10.27 -0.82
N GLY A 41 -1.96 -8.98 -0.47
CA GLY A 41 -0.71 -8.28 -0.11
C GLY A 41 -0.03 -7.55 -1.26
N GLY A 42 -0.42 -7.83 -2.51
CA GLY A 42 0.08 -7.12 -3.69
C GLY A 42 1.60 -7.17 -3.82
N LEU A 43 2.26 -5.99 -3.94
CA LEU A 43 3.74 -5.91 -4.03
C LEU A 43 4.43 -6.50 -2.80
N GLY A 44 3.81 -6.38 -1.61
CA GLY A 44 4.33 -6.94 -0.36
C GLY A 44 4.46 -8.47 -0.39
N THR A 45 3.70 -9.16 -1.21
CA THR A 45 3.73 -10.62 -1.32
C THR A 45 4.18 -11.07 -2.70
N LEU A 46 3.39 -10.81 -3.75
CA LEU A 46 3.68 -11.23 -5.12
C LEU A 46 4.82 -10.45 -5.78
N GLY A 47 5.13 -9.25 -5.29
CA GLY A 47 6.31 -8.47 -5.67
C GLY A 47 7.59 -8.83 -4.91
N LEU A 48 7.51 -9.76 -3.95
CA LEU A 48 8.62 -10.20 -3.08
C LEU A 48 9.29 -9.05 -2.30
N ILE A 49 8.55 -7.98 -1.99
CA ILE A 49 9.00 -6.96 -1.03
C ILE A 49 8.78 -7.55 0.37
N VAL A 50 9.75 -8.29 0.86
CA VAL A 50 9.66 -9.13 2.06
C VAL A 50 10.16 -8.44 3.33
N ILE A 51 10.20 -7.11 3.31
CA ILE A 51 10.61 -6.30 4.45
C ILE A 51 9.45 -5.39 4.83
N TYR A 52 8.92 -5.58 6.02
CA TYR A 52 8.01 -4.62 6.63
C TYR A 52 8.86 -3.47 7.17
N LEU A 53 8.82 -2.34 6.47
CA LEU A 53 9.64 -1.16 6.77
C LEU A 53 9.24 -0.53 8.11
N PRO A 54 10.07 0.37 8.69
CA PRO A 54 9.88 0.84 10.05
C PRO A 54 8.55 1.55 10.28
N LEU A 55 7.95 1.24 11.43
CA LEU A 55 6.78 1.96 11.99
C LEU A 55 7.16 3.18 12.82
N ASP A 56 8.44 3.35 13.11
CA ASP A 56 9.03 4.37 13.97
C ASP A 56 9.79 5.45 13.19
N ASP A 57 10.18 6.52 13.87
CA ASP A 57 10.96 7.63 13.30
C ASP A 57 12.48 7.47 13.45
N GLY A 58 12.95 6.43 14.12
CA GLY A 58 14.36 6.21 14.45
C GLY A 58 14.82 6.84 15.75
N ASP A 59 14.00 7.70 16.38
CA ASP A 59 14.20 8.27 17.72
C ASP A 59 13.53 7.44 18.84
N GLY A 60 12.91 6.31 18.46
CA GLY A 60 12.17 5.45 19.39
C GLY A 60 10.68 5.79 19.49
N GLN A 61 10.21 6.82 18.76
CA GLN A 61 8.81 7.18 18.73
C GLN A 61 8.06 6.35 17.69
N LEU A 62 7.02 5.63 18.13
CA LEU A 62 6.12 4.91 17.24
C LEU A 62 5.27 5.91 16.44
N MET A 63 5.30 5.82 15.12
CA MET A 63 4.60 6.73 14.23
C MET A 63 3.39 6.07 13.57
N SER A 64 3.56 4.91 12.95
CA SER A 64 2.49 4.18 12.27
C SER A 64 1.86 3.17 13.21
N THR A 65 0.65 3.44 13.66
CA THR A 65 -0.12 2.63 14.63
C THR A 65 -1.37 2.03 13.98
N GLY A 66 -2.32 1.53 14.76
CA GLY A 66 -3.54 0.93 14.26
C GLY A 66 -3.29 -0.33 13.44
N ILE A 67 -3.94 -0.44 12.30
CA ILE A 67 -3.81 -1.61 11.40
C ILE A 67 -2.37 -1.76 10.87
N ALA A 68 -1.59 -0.68 10.73
CA ALA A 68 -0.20 -0.78 10.31
C ALA A 68 0.63 -1.61 11.32
N GLU A 69 0.42 -1.40 12.61
CA GLU A 69 1.07 -2.18 13.66
C GLU A 69 0.47 -3.59 13.78
N GLU A 70 -0.81 -3.75 13.56
CA GLU A 70 -1.46 -5.07 13.53
C GLU A 70 -0.89 -5.94 12.41
N LEU A 71 -0.69 -5.40 11.21
CA LEU A 71 -0.18 -6.15 10.07
C LEU A 71 1.28 -6.58 10.22
N ILE A 72 2.15 -5.78 10.88
CA ILE A 72 3.51 -6.25 11.17
C ILE A 72 3.46 -7.44 12.14
N LYS A 73 2.61 -7.39 13.16
CA LYS A 73 2.41 -8.49 14.11
C LYS A 73 1.78 -9.71 13.41
N LEU A 74 0.84 -9.50 12.51
CA LEU A 74 0.21 -10.55 11.72
C LEU A 74 1.23 -11.31 10.86
N SER A 75 2.26 -10.63 10.36
CA SER A 75 3.32 -11.24 9.54
C SER A 75 4.10 -12.34 10.26
N TRP A 76 4.01 -12.41 11.61
CA TRP A 76 4.67 -13.41 12.45
C TRP A 76 3.80 -14.63 12.74
N LYS A 77 2.53 -14.59 12.39
CA LYS A 77 1.57 -15.64 12.78
C LYS A 77 1.98 -17.04 12.32
N TYR A 78 2.52 -17.14 11.12
CA TYR A 78 2.90 -18.40 10.48
C TYR A 78 4.39 -18.49 10.13
N ALA A 79 5.21 -17.56 10.62
CA ALA A 79 6.62 -17.55 10.35
C ALA A 79 7.38 -17.01 11.57
N PRO A 80 8.64 -17.44 11.79
CA PRO A 80 9.46 -16.91 12.87
C PRO A 80 9.76 -15.44 12.65
N VAL A 81 9.75 -14.66 13.75
CA VAL A 81 10.19 -13.26 13.74
C VAL A 81 11.68 -13.17 13.42
N LYS A 82 12.06 -12.29 12.52
CA LYS A 82 13.46 -12.05 12.16
C LYS A 82 13.80 -10.56 12.25
N ARG A 83 14.97 -10.27 12.82
CA ARG A 83 15.55 -8.91 12.87
C ARG A 83 14.66 -7.85 13.53
N LEU A 84 13.83 -8.25 14.51
CA LEU A 84 13.04 -7.32 15.30
C LEU A 84 13.76 -7.06 16.62
N PRO A 85 14.08 -5.80 16.96
CA PRO A 85 14.65 -5.47 18.27
C PRO A 85 13.66 -5.78 19.39
N GLU A 86 14.15 -6.36 20.50
CA GLU A 86 13.32 -6.79 21.62
C GLU A 86 12.57 -5.65 22.31
N GLU A 87 13.10 -4.42 22.22
CA GLU A 87 12.50 -3.21 22.79
C GLU A 87 11.14 -2.87 22.16
N TRP A 88 10.83 -3.43 20.99
CA TRP A 88 9.52 -3.30 20.36
C TRP A 88 8.56 -4.45 20.72
N THR A 89 9.06 -5.47 21.39
CA THR A 89 8.25 -6.64 21.81
C THR A 89 8.00 -6.72 23.32
N ARG A 90 8.63 -5.82 24.11
CA ARG A 90 8.48 -5.65 25.54
C ARG A 90 8.15 -4.19 25.92
N PRO A 91 7.66 -3.94 27.12
CA PRO A 91 7.61 -2.56 27.63
C PRO A 91 9.00 -1.93 27.62
N ALA A 92 9.12 -0.77 26.95
CA ALA A 92 10.36 -0.02 26.83
C ALA A 92 10.06 1.47 26.67
N THR A 93 10.99 2.34 27.09
CA THR A 93 10.89 3.79 26.92
C THR A 93 11.26 4.19 25.50
N VAL A 94 10.99 5.45 25.15
CA VAL A 94 11.41 6.03 23.85
C VAL A 94 12.93 6.01 23.73
N GLU A 95 13.63 6.31 24.82
CA GLU A 95 15.10 6.34 24.87
C GLU A 95 15.71 4.94 24.65
N GLU A 96 15.12 3.88 25.23
CA GLU A 96 15.55 2.50 25.02
C GLU A 96 15.35 2.04 23.56
N ARG A 97 14.30 2.54 22.88
CA ARG A 97 13.98 2.26 21.47
C ARG A 97 14.80 3.11 20.49
N ALA A 98 15.38 4.21 20.92
CA ALA A 98 16.14 5.10 20.06
C ALA A 98 17.24 4.36 19.27
N GLY A 99 17.27 4.59 17.96
CA GLY A 99 18.18 3.92 17.04
C GLY A 99 17.80 2.49 16.63
N LYS A 100 16.77 1.90 17.24
CA LYS A 100 16.30 0.52 16.98
C LYS A 100 15.02 0.57 16.16
N ARG A 101 15.12 0.22 14.87
CA ARG A 101 13.98 0.33 13.94
C ARG A 101 12.95 -0.76 14.18
N TYR A 102 11.68 -0.38 14.33
CA TYR A 102 10.54 -1.30 14.41
C TYR A 102 10.18 -1.83 13.01
N GLN A 103 10.97 -2.75 12.52
CA GLN A 103 10.85 -3.37 11.21
C GLN A 103 11.17 -4.85 11.28
N THR A 104 10.69 -5.64 10.31
CA THR A 104 10.97 -7.09 10.25
C THR A 104 11.03 -7.59 8.82
N GLU A 105 11.76 -8.67 8.59
CA GLU A 105 11.58 -9.51 7.42
C GLU A 105 10.40 -10.45 7.66
N TYR A 106 9.65 -10.77 6.61
CA TYR A 106 8.51 -11.68 6.71
C TYR A 106 8.43 -12.64 5.52
N SER A 107 7.71 -13.74 5.71
CA SER A 107 7.40 -14.70 4.65
C SER A 107 6.21 -14.20 3.82
N PRO A 108 6.34 -14.05 2.48
CA PRO A 108 5.22 -13.70 1.62
C PRO A 108 4.05 -14.69 1.74
N ALA A 109 4.36 -15.99 1.79
CA ALA A 109 3.35 -17.04 1.92
C ALA A 109 2.60 -16.95 3.26
N ALA A 110 3.31 -16.73 4.37
CA ALA A 110 2.71 -16.53 5.68
C ALA A 110 1.79 -15.29 5.70
N MET A 111 2.22 -14.20 5.07
CA MET A 111 1.44 -12.96 4.97
C MET A 111 0.17 -13.13 4.14
N ILE A 112 0.23 -13.85 3.02
CA ILE A 112 -0.96 -14.16 2.20
C ILE A 112 -2.01 -14.89 3.05
N LEU A 113 -1.60 -15.99 3.69
CA LEU A 113 -2.50 -16.81 4.49
C LEU A 113 -3.10 -16.05 5.67
N ALA A 114 -2.26 -15.28 6.38
CA ALA A 114 -2.68 -14.53 7.54
C ALA A 114 -3.63 -13.37 7.19
N CYS A 115 -3.40 -12.66 6.09
CA CYS A 115 -4.31 -11.61 5.61
C CYS A 115 -5.66 -12.18 5.19
N GLU A 116 -5.67 -13.31 4.47
CA GLU A 116 -6.90 -13.96 4.05
C GLU A 116 -7.73 -14.42 5.24
N GLU A 117 -7.11 -15.12 6.18
CA GLU A 117 -7.77 -15.58 7.40
C GLU A 117 -8.36 -14.40 8.21
N LEU A 118 -7.60 -13.32 8.38
CA LEU A 118 -8.04 -12.15 9.12
C LEU A 118 -9.26 -11.50 8.46
N LEU A 119 -9.22 -11.27 7.15
CA LEU A 119 -10.33 -10.64 6.44
C LEU A 119 -11.59 -11.50 6.44
N LEU A 120 -11.46 -12.82 6.30
CA LEU A 120 -12.59 -13.74 6.36
C LEU A 120 -13.20 -13.79 7.77
N ALA A 121 -12.37 -13.77 8.82
CA ALA A 121 -12.84 -13.71 10.20
C ALA A 121 -13.64 -12.43 10.50
N GLU A 122 -13.30 -11.31 9.87
CA GLU A 122 -14.02 -10.04 9.98
C GLU A 122 -15.21 -9.91 8.99
N GLY A 123 -15.55 -11.00 8.30
CA GLY A 123 -16.73 -11.05 7.42
C GLY A 123 -16.57 -10.34 6.07
N VAL A 124 -15.35 -10.03 5.65
CA VAL A 124 -15.10 -9.46 4.32
C VAL A 124 -15.35 -10.52 3.24
N THR A 125 -16.10 -10.16 2.20
CA THR A 125 -16.28 -11.02 1.04
C THR A 125 -15.13 -10.82 0.06
N LEU A 126 -14.31 -11.86 -0.15
CA LEU A 126 -13.15 -11.82 -1.06
C LEU A 126 -13.55 -12.32 -2.46
N TYR A 127 -13.08 -11.61 -3.48
CA TYR A 127 -13.18 -12.02 -4.88
C TYR A 127 -11.80 -11.97 -5.52
N TYR A 128 -11.30 -13.13 -5.94
CA TYR A 128 -10.07 -13.27 -6.71
C TYR A 128 -10.35 -13.35 -8.21
N ASP A 129 -9.33 -13.14 -9.05
CA ASP A 129 -9.47 -13.03 -10.52
C ASP A 129 -10.48 -11.94 -10.91
N ALA A 130 -10.57 -10.90 -10.07
CA ALA A 130 -11.57 -9.85 -10.14
C ALA A 130 -10.92 -8.51 -10.57
N ARG A 131 -10.51 -8.46 -11.84
CA ARG A 131 -9.96 -7.22 -12.41
C ARG A 131 -11.09 -6.25 -12.73
N VAL A 132 -11.05 -5.07 -12.11
CA VAL A 132 -11.95 -3.97 -12.51
C VAL A 132 -11.53 -3.44 -13.88
N THR A 133 -12.51 -3.32 -14.77
CA THR A 133 -12.32 -2.90 -16.18
C THR A 133 -13.08 -1.65 -16.53
N GLY A 134 -13.92 -1.14 -15.63
CA GLY A 134 -14.68 0.09 -15.84
C GLY A 134 -15.40 0.55 -14.59
N VAL A 135 -15.75 1.82 -14.60
CA VAL A 135 -16.52 2.50 -13.53
C VAL A 135 -17.71 3.21 -14.15
N HIS A 136 -18.86 3.08 -13.53
CA HIS A 136 -20.01 3.93 -13.83
C HIS A 136 -20.14 4.97 -12.72
N ALA A 137 -19.92 6.23 -13.09
CA ALA A 137 -20.07 7.37 -12.21
C ALA A 137 -21.17 8.33 -12.76
N GLU A 138 -22.01 8.82 -11.89
CA GLU A 138 -23.10 9.71 -12.21
C GLU A 138 -23.36 10.71 -11.08
N SER A 139 -23.63 11.96 -11.44
CA SER A 139 -23.96 13.02 -10.48
C SER A 139 -22.95 13.13 -9.31
N GLY A 140 -21.63 13.08 -9.64
CA GLY A 140 -20.56 13.24 -8.65
C GLY A 140 -20.42 12.03 -7.68
N ARG A 141 -20.87 10.85 -8.09
CA ARG A 141 -20.77 9.62 -7.29
C ARG A 141 -20.47 8.41 -8.19
N VAL A 142 -19.61 7.55 -7.75
CA VAL A 142 -19.45 6.21 -8.31
C VAL A 142 -20.67 5.38 -7.94
N ARG A 143 -21.32 4.78 -8.94
CA ARG A 143 -22.49 3.91 -8.77
C ARG A 143 -22.09 2.45 -8.75
N SER A 144 -21.17 2.07 -9.63
CA SER A 144 -20.74 0.70 -9.75
C SER A 144 -19.34 0.59 -10.38
N VAL A 145 -18.72 -0.56 -10.17
CA VAL A 145 -17.54 -1.00 -10.91
C VAL A 145 -17.88 -2.25 -11.70
N THR A 146 -17.29 -2.39 -12.88
CA THR A 146 -17.41 -3.58 -13.75
C THR A 146 -16.14 -4.40 -13.63
N VAL A 147 -16.30 -5.70 -13.38
CA VAL A 147 -15.22 -6.67 -13.23
C VAL A 147 -15.25 -7.66 -14.40
N ALA A 148 -14.08 -7.99 -14.93
CA ALA A 148 -13.93 -9.08 -15.91
C ALA A 148 -14.07 -10.43 -15.21
N GLY A 149 -15.21 -11.10 -15.37
CA GLY A 149 -15.45 -12.44 -14.84
C GLY A 149 -15.35 -13.51 -15.93
N LYS A 150 -15.15 -14.77 -15.54
CA LYS A 150 -15.03 -15.93 -16.48
C LYS A 150 -16.31 -16.16 -17.32
N ARG A 151 -17.46 -15.68 -16.84
CA ARG A 151 -18.75 -15.81 -17.57
C ARG A 151 -19.19 -14.50 -18.22
N GLY A 152 -18.28 -13.53 -18.33
CA GLY A 152 -18.53 -12.19 -18.82
C GLY A 152 -18.49 -11.13 -17.73
N PRO A 153 -18.79 -9.86 -18.06
CA PRO A 153 -18.74 -8.77 -17.11
C PRO A 153 -19.70 -8.96 -15.94
N GLU A 154 -19.23 -8.69 -14.73
CA GLU A 154 -20.02 -8.65 -13.50
C GLU A 154 -19.98 -7.24 -12.91
N VAL A 155 -21.11 -6.81 -12.34
CA VAL A 155 -21.27 -5.45 -11.78
C VAL A 155 -21.35 -5.50 -10.26
N PHE A 156 -20.56 -4.65 -9.62
CA PHE A 156 -20.55 -4.46 -8.18
C PHE A 156 -21.01 -3.03 -7.86
N THR A 157 -22.06 -2.90 -7.05
CA THR A 157 -22.56 -1.62 -6.56
C THR A 157 -22.20 -1.47 -5.09
N ALA A 158 -21.91 -0.24 -4.68
CA ALA A 158 -21.66 0.07 -3.28
C ALA A 158 -22.04 1.53 -2.96
N LYS A 159 -22.20 1.82 -1.65
CA LYS A 159 -22.42 3.19 -1.17
C LYS A 159 -21.12 4.02 -1.20
N ALA A 160 -19.97 3.37 -0.94
CA ALA A 160 -18.64 3.97 -1.04
C ALA A 160 -17.64 2.99 -1.67
N PHE A 161 -16.61 3.55 -2.34
CA PHE A 161 -15.57 2.82 -3.05
C PHE A 161 -14.20 3.26 -2.58
N VAL A 162 -13.27 2.29 -2.47
CA VAL A 162 -11.87 2.57 -2.13
C VAL A 162 -10.98 2.03 -3.23
N ASP A 163 -10.25 2.92 -3.90
CA ASP A 163 -9.22 2.57 -4.90
C ASP A 163 -7.92 2.19 -4.19
N CYS A 164 -7.65 0.89 -4.14
CA CYS A 164 -6.41 0.28 -3.65
C CYS A 164 -5.68 -0.47 -4.77
N THR A 165 -5.96 -0.15 -6.04
CA THR A 165 -5.38 -0.83 -7.21
C THR A 165 -3.87 -0.62 -7.31
N GLY A 166 -3.37 0.39 -6.62
CA GLY A 166 -1.96 0.79 -6.59
C GLY A 166 -1.56 1.69 -7.75
N ASP A 167 -2.34 1.70 -8.83
CA ASP A 167 -2.11 2.51 -10.02
C ASP A 167 -3.28 3.51 -10.26
N ALA A 168 -4.13 3.76 -9.24
CA ALA A 168 -5.29 4.66 -9.27
C ALA A 168 -6.26 4.39 -10.43
N ASP A 169 -6.49 3.11 -10.75
CA ASP A 169 -7.29 2.72 -11.91
C ASP A 169 -8.75 3.11 -11.74
N ILE A 170 -9.32 2.97 -10.53
CA ILE A 170 -10.71 3.36 -10.26
C ILE A 170 -10.87 4.87 -10.33
N CYS A 171 -9.93 5.61 -9.75
CA CYS A 171 -9.91 7.06 -9.82
C CYS A 171 -9.87 7.52 -11.28
N TYR A 172 -8.99 6.94 -12.10
CA TYR A 172 -8.88 7.27 -13.52
C TYR A 172 -10.17 6.95 -14.29
N PHE A 173 -10.75 5.75 -14.12
CA PHE A 173 -11.99 5.37 -14.78
C PHE A 173 -13.20 6.18 -14.32
N ALA A 174 -13.17 6.71 -13.09
CA ALA A 174 -14.20 7.57 -12.54
C ALA A 174 -14.05 9.05 -12.91
N GLY A 175 -13.01 9.42 -13.68
CA GLY A 175 -12.76 10.79 -14.12
C GLY A 175 -12.14 11.68 -13.04
N GLU A 176 -11.54 11.12 -11.99
CA GLU A 176 -10.75 11.91 -11.04
C GLU A 176 -9.47 12.43 -11.71
N PRO A 177 -8.99 13.62 -11.34
CA PRO A 177 -7.66 14.05 -11.74
C PRO A 177 -6.58 13.09 -11.24
N THR A 178 -5.70 12.67 -12.14
CA THR A 178 -4.57 11.77 -11.81
C THR A 178 -3.26 12.33 -12.36
N LEU A 179 -2.15 11.86 -11.78
CA LEU A 179 -0.80 12.12 -12.28
C LEU A 179 -0.16 10.79 -12.66
N ASP A 180 0.34 10.73 -13.89
CA ASP A 180 1.16 9.63 -14.38
C ASP A 180 2.64 10.00 -14.23
N ASP A 181 3.47 9.02 -13.90
CA ASP A 181 4.92 9.16 -13.85
C ASP A 181 5.60 8.12 -14.74
N ASP A 182 6.71 8.50 -15.36
CA ASP A 182 7.58 7.65 -16.19
C ASP A 182 8.84 7.24 -15.41
N THR A 183 8.72 7.02 -14.11
CA THR A 183 9.85 6.78 -13.21
C THR A 183 10.09 5.33 -12.87
N ASN A 184 9.23 4.44 -13.35
CA ASN A 184 9.42 3.02 -13.17
C ASN A 184 10.69 2.54 -13.89
N VAL A 185 11.44 1.67 -13.23
CA VAL A 185 12.66 1.07 -13.74
C VAL A 185 12.57 -0.45 -13.68
N ARG A 186 13.43 -1.13 -14.40
CA ARG A 186 13.58 -2.57 -14.24
C ARG A 186 13.97 -2.91 -12.80
N THR A 187 13.44 -3.99 -12.28
CA THR A 187 13.79 -4.52 -10.97
C THR A 187 14.05 -6.01 -11.07
N GLY A 188 14.99 -6.52 -10.29
CA GLY A 188 15.41 -7.91 -10.33
C GLY A 188 15.38 -8.57 -8.97
N TRP A 189 14.39 -8.29 -8.12
CA TRP A 189 14.23 -8.97 -6.84
C TRP A 189 13.84 -10.42 -7.07
N HIS A 190 14.62 -11.34 -6.52
CA HIS A 190 14.35 -12.76 -6.63
C HIS A 190 15.01 -13.54 -5.51
N PHE A 191 14.63 -14.78 -5.32
CA PHE A 191 15.33 -15.68 -4.41
C PHE A 191 16.09 -16.72 -5.21
N THR A 192 17.34 -16.97 -4.80
CA THR A 192 18.14 -18.12 -5.26
C THR A 192 18.21 -19.17 -4.15
N TYR A 193 18.29 -20.44 -4.55
CA TYR A 193 18.55 -21.56 -3.66
C TYR A 193 19.79 -22.33 -4.19
N ASP A 194 20.65 -22.77 -3.30
CA ASP A 194 21.90 -23.47 -3.65
C ASP A 194 21.94 -24.93 -3.16
N GLY A 195 20.80 -25.43 -2.66
CA GLY A 195 20.69 -26.77 -2.05
C GLY A 195 20.71 -26.74 -0.51
N ALA A 196 21.16 -25.63 0.08
CA ALA A 196 21.21 -25.41 1.52
C ALA A 196 20.48 -24.14 1.97
N ASP A 197 20.78 -23.00 1.32
CA ASP A 197 20.30 -21.70 1.73
C ASP A 197 19.41 -21.02 0.68
N LEU A 198 18.35 -20.38 1.16
CA LEU A 198 17.50 -19.49 0.39
C LEU A 198 17.98 -18.03 0.56
N LYS A 199 18.49 -17.43 -0.51
CA LYS A 199 19.11 -16.10 -0.50
C LYS A 199 18.27 -15.10 -1.28
N LEU A 200 17.87 -13.98 -0.64
CA LEU A 200 17.25 -12.84 -1.32
C LEU A 200 18.30 -12.07 -2.12
N ARG A 201 18.03 -11.85 -3.40
CA ARG A 201 18.84 -11.03 -4.32
C ARG A 201 18.06 -9.77 -4.67
N ILE A 202 18.57 -8.62 -4.29
CA ILE A 202 17.95 -7.32 -4.55
C ILE A 202 18.75 -6.63 -5.63
N LEU A 203 18.21 -6.59 -6.85
CA LEU A 203 18.86 -6.04 -8.04
C LEU A 203 18.15 -4.75 -8.51
N SER A 204 17.56 -4.00 -7.59
CA SER A 204 16.82 -2.79 -7.94
C SER A 204 17.76 -1.59 -8.06
N ASP A 205 17.87 -1.02 -9.23
CA ASP A 205 18.70 0.15 -9.50
C ASP A 205 18.43 1.34 -8.54
N PRO A 206 17.17 1.71 -8.23
CA PRO A 206 16.90 2.83 -7.34
C PRO A 206 17.34 2.64 -5.88
N LEU A 207 17.60 1.39 -5.46
CA LEU A 207 18.08 1.09 -4.12
C LEU A 207 19.61 1.09 -4.05
N HIS A 208 20.30 1.07 -5.19
CA HIS A 208 21.74 0.96 -5.28
C HIS A 208 22.42 2.20 -5.89
N GLY A 209 21.70 3.30 -6.07
CA GLY A 209 22.27 4.54 -6.59
C GLY A 209 21.59 5.05 -7.86
N GLU A 210 22.33 5.85 -8.64
CA GLU A 210 21.85 6.40 -9.89
C GLU A 210 21.70 5.30 -10.95
N LEU A 211 20.66 5.44 -11.77
CA LEU A 211 20.48 4.55 -12.91
C LEU A 211 21.64 4.72 -13.90
N PRO A 212 22.19 3.63 -14.46
CA PRO A 212 23.16 3.72 -15.52
C PRO A 212 22.66 4.60 -16.67
N ALA A 213 23.56 5.37 -17.28
CA ALA A 213 23.20 6.23 -18.43
C ALA A 213 22.53 5.38 -19.52
N GLY A 214 21.43 5.90 -20.08
CA GLY A 214 20.63 5.20 -21.09
C GLY A 214 19.69 4.12 -20.55
N SER A 215 19.55 3.94 -19.24
CA SER A 215 18.55 3.04 -18.68
C SER A 215 17.14 3.45 -19.09
N ARG A 216 16.35 2.48 -19.59
CA ARG A 216 14.97 2.70 -19.95
C ARG A 216 14.13 2.99 -18.70
N ARG A 217 13.25 3.99 -18.82
CA ARG A 217 12.17 4.26 -17.87
C ARG A 217 10.84 3.82 -18.46
N TYR A 218 9.87 3.52 -17.61
CA TYR A 218 8.55 3.02 -17.97
C TYR A 218 7.50 3.87 -17.29
N ASN A 219 6.45 4.21 -18.03
CA ASN A 219 5.25 4.80 -17.45
C ASN A 219 4.37 3.73 -16.78
N GLY A 220 4.21 2.57 -17.43
CA GLY A 220 3.46 1.44 -16.88
C GLY A 220 1.93 1.56 -17.03
N THR A 221 1.43 2.42 -17.94
CA THR A 221 -0.01 2.57 -18.22
C THR A 221 -0.44 1.82 -19.47
N THR A 222 0.47 1.45 -20.37
CA THR A 222 0.17 0.68 -21.58
C THR A 222 0.59 -0.79 -21.44
N LEU A 223 -0.05 -1.69 -22.18
CA LEU A 223 0.29 -3.11 -22.18
C LEU A 223 1.73 -3.34 -22.65
N GLU A 224 2.15 -2.60 -23.66
CA GLU A 224 3.49 -2.69 -24.25
C GLU A 224 4.56 -2.28 -23.23
N ASP A 225 4.33 -1.19 -22.51
CA ASP A 225 5.28 -0.67 -21.55
C ASP A 225 5.39 -1.55 -20.29
N ILE A 226 4.25 -2.02 -19.77
CA ILE A 226 4.20 -2.99 -18.68
C ILE A 226 4.93 -4.28 -19.08
N SER A 227 4.65 -4.81 -20.28
CA SER A 227 5.28 -6.03 -20.78
C SER A 227 6.79 -5.86 -20.92
N ALA A 228 7.24 -4.73 -21.47
CA ALA A 228 8.65 -4.42 -21.62
C ALA A 228 9.35 -4.34 -20.24
N GLN A 229 8.75 -3.67 -19.25
CA GLN A 229 9.32 -3.61 -17.89
C GLN A 229 9.49 -5.00 -17.28
N VAL A 230 8.48 -5.88 -17.42
CA VAL A 230 8.53 -7.27 -16.92
C VAL A 230 9.65 -8.06 -17.60
N ILE A 231 9.72 -7.99 -18.95
CA ILE A 231 10.71 -8.73 -19.74
C ILE A 231 12.13 -8.25 -19.41
N ASP A 232 12.34 -6.93 -19.35
CA ASP A 232 13.67 -6.36 -19.06
C ASP A 232 14.11 -6.67 -17.62
N GLY A 233 13.17 -6.69 -16.66
CA GLY A 233 13.47 -7.14 -15.30
C GLY A 233 13.87 -8.60 -15.21
N ARG A 234 13.22 -9.49 -15.98
CA ARG A 234 13.58 -10.92 -16.04
C ARG A 234 14.93 -11.16 -16.73
N LYS A 235 15.24 -10.39 -17.78
CA LYS A 235 16.58 -10.40 -18.39
C LYS A 235 17.63 -9.96 -17.36
N PHE A 236 17.37 -8.94 -16.58
CA PHE A 236 18.26 -8.47 -15.52
C PHE A 236 18.53 -9.56 -14.47
N ILE A 237 17.49 -10.33 -14.06
CA ILE A 237 17.67 -11.49 -13.19
C ILE A 237 18.56 -12.55 -13.86
N LEU A 238 18.34 -12.88 -15.13
CA LEU A 238 19.12 -13.88 -15.86
C LEU A 238 20.59 -13.49 -15.99
N ASP A 239 20.88 -12.22 -16.26
CA ASP A 239 22.26 -11.76 -16.38
C ASP A 239 22.97 -11.79 -15.03
N ASN A 240 22.30 -11.37 -13.95
CA ASN A 240 22.86 -11.48 -12.60
C ASN A 240 23.06 -12.94 -12.18
N LEU A 241 22.20 -13.85 -12.57
CA LEU A 241 22.35 -15.28 -12.26
C LEU A 241 23.63 -15.87 -12.86
N LYS A 242 24.05 -15.41 -14.04
CA LYS A 242 25.35 -15.83 -14.63
C LYS A 242 26.50 -15.45 -13.70
N THR A 243 26.52 -14.19 -13.22
CA THR A 243 27.54 -13.70 -12.28
C THR A 243 27.49 -14.45 -10.94
N ILE A 244 26.30 -14.71 -10.40
CA ILE A 244 26.15 -15.48 -9.16
C ILE A 244 26.75 -16.86 -9.30
N ARG A 245 26.56 -17.55 -10.42
CA ARG A 245 27.06 -18.90 -10.65
C ARG A 245 28.58 -19.01 -10.81
N GLU A 246 29.25 -17.92 -11.06
CA GLU A 246 30.72 -17.88 -11.03
C GLU A 246 31.24 -18.15 -9.61
N GLN A 247 30.53 -17.73 -8.58
CA GLN A 247 30.87 -17.89 -7.16
C GLN A 247 30.10 -18.98 -6.47
N GLU A 248 28.85 -19.17 -6.88
CA GLU A 248 27.88 -20.14 -6.33
C GLU A 248 27.36 -21.05 -7.48
N PRO A 249 28.17 -22.02 -7.96
CA PRO A 249 27.80 -22.81 -9.18
C PRO A 249 26.50 -23.58 -9.08
N GLN A 250 26.06 -23.93 -7.85
CA GLN A 250 24.82 -24.64 -7.61
C GLN A 250 23.58 -23.72 -7.49
N ALA A 251 23.78 -22.41 -7.48
CA ALA A 251 22.66 -21.47 -7.30
C ALA A 251 21.73 -21.50 -8.51
N TYR A 252 20.41 -21.54 -8.21
CA TYR A 252 19.37 -21.42 -9.22
C TYR A 252 18.23 -20.50 -8.73
N PRO A 253 17.47 -19.87 -9.63
CA PRO A 253 16.34 -19.04 -9.23
C PRO A 253 15.24 -19.93 -8.65
N PHE A 254 14.84 -19.63 -7.42
CA PHE A 254 13.82 -20.39 -6.68
C PHE A 254 12.45 -19.68 -6.71
N LEU A 255 12.44 -18.35 -6.48
CA LEU A 255 11.26 -17.52 -6.58
C LEU A 255 11.59 -16.26 -7.37
N ILE A 256 10.70 -15.89 -8.28
CA ILE A 256 10.70 -14.60 -8.97
C ILE A 256 9.38 -13.88 -8.71
N PRO A 257 9.36 -12.53 -8.68
CA PRO A 257 8.13 -11.79 -8.46
C PRO A 257 7.16 -11.94 -9.64
N SER A 258 5.86 -12.01 -9.36
CA SER A 258 4.83 -11.98 -10.39
C SER A 258 4.80 -10.63 -11.11
N PHE A 259 5.15 -9.55 -10.40
CA PHE A 259 5.29 -8.20 -10.94
C PHE A 259 6.37 -7.42 -10.18
N HIS A 260 6.85 -6.32 -10.76
CA HIS A 260 7.99 -5.59 -10.21
C HIS A 260 7.68 -4.94 -8.86
N GLY A 261 8.67 -4.98 -7.95
CA GLY A 261 8.63 -4.38 -6.63
C GLY A 261 8.58 -2.85 -6.63
N LEU A 262 9.00 -2.19 -7.71
CA LEU A 262 8.94 -0.73 -7.86
C LEU A 262 7.97 -0.36 -8.97
N ARG A 263 6.77 0.05 -8.55
CA ARG A 263 5.71 0.53 -9.42
C ARG A 263 5.23 1.88 -8.91
N MET A 264 5.56 2.91 -9.65
CA MET A 264 5.15 4.29 -9.42
C MET A 264 4.55 4.80 -10.73
N THR A 265 3.33 4.30 -11.04
CA THR A 265 2.69 4.49 -12.34
C THR A 265 1.78 5.69 -12.32
N ARG A 266 0.70 5.63 -11.56
CA ARG A 266 -0.32 6.68 -11.49
C ARG A 266 -0.84 6.84 -10.07
N ARG A 267 -1.19 8.07 -9.69
CA ARG A 267 -1.79 8.42 -8.41
C ARG A 267 -2.83 9.51 -8.56
N LEU A 268 -3.67 9.65 -7.55
CA LEU A 268 -4.63 10.74 -7.45
C LEU A 268 -3.90 12.09 -7.43
N LYS A 269 -4.46 13.09 -8.10
CA LYS A 269 -4.04 14.48 -8.04
C LYS A 269 -5.08 15.31 -7.30
N THR A 270 -4.76 15.74 -6.08
CA THR A 270 -5.63 16.59 -5.28
C THR A 270 -5.04 17.99 -5.22
N PRO A 271 -5.72 19.03 -5.72
CA PRO A 271 -5.24 20.41 -5.64
C PRO A 271 -5.00 20.83 -4.17
N GLY A 272 -3.89 21.51 -3.92
CA GLY A 272 -3.52 21.96 -2.57
C GLY A 272 -2.95 20.89 -1.66
N VAL A 273 -2.85 19.63 -2.12
CA VAL A 273 -2.19 18.56 -1.40
C VAL A 273 -0.87 18.23 -2.10
N GLU A 274 0.15 18.97 -1.75
CA GLU A 274 1.51 18.74 -2.25
C GLU A 274 2.36 18.09 -1.16
N PHE A 275 1.94 16.90 -0.67
CA PHE A 275 2.74 16.19 0.32
C PHE A 275 4.13 15.88 -0.26
N THR A 276 5.15 16.52 0.29
CA THR A 276 6.52 16.54 -0.24
C THR A 276 7.50 16.18 0.86
N GLU A 277 8.42 15.24 0.58
CA GLU A 277 9.53 14.93 1.47
C GLU A 277 10.38 16.19 1.72
N GLY A 278 10.85 16.38 2.94
CA GLY A 278 11.64 17.53 3.36
C GLY A 278 10.79 18.79 3.65
N LEU A 279 9.99 19.25 2.70
CA LEU A 279 9.15 20.44 2.89
C LEU A 279 8.12 20.25 4.02
N HIS A 280 7.54 19.05 4.10
CA HIS A 280 6.53 18.70 5.12
C HIS A 280 7.10 17.89 6.28
N GLU A 281 8.43 17.84 6.43
CA GLU A 281 9.05 17.28 7.62
C GLU A 281 8.62 18.06 8.86
N ARG A 282 8.15 17.34 9.91
CA ARG A 282 7.63 17.89 11.16
C ARG A 282 6.50 18.91 10.98
N VAL A 283 5.76 18.79 9.88
CA VAL A 283 4.55 19.57 9.62
C VAL A 283 3.33 18.73 9.99
N TRP A 284 2.47 19.28 10.83
CA TRP A 284 1.16 18.74 11.15
C TRP A 284 0.11 19.32 10.21
N PHE A 285 -0.60 18.47 9.49
CA PHE A 285 -1.81 18.83 8.78
C PHE A 285 -3.00 18.74 9.74
N GLU A 286 -3.84 19.79 9.83
CA GLU A 286 -5.00 19.76 10.72
C GLU A 286 -6.03 18.67 10.34
N ASP A 287 -6.00 18.23 9.09
CA ASP A 287 -6.78 17.09 8.60
C ASP A 287 -5.99 15.75 8.62
N ALA A 288 -4.97 15.62 9.46
CA ALA A 288 -4.15 14.41 9.51
C ALA A 288 -4.96 13.14 9.80
N ILE A 289 -4.68 12.08 9.05
CA ILE A 289 -5.31 10.75 9.19
C ILE A 289 -4.35 9.67 9.69
N GLY A 290 -3.10 10.03 9.91
CA GLY A 290 -2.06 9.15 10.41
C GLY A 290 -0.71 9.80 10.39
N MET A 291 0.27 9.16 11.00
CA MET A 291 1.65 9.59 11.08
C MET A 291 2.58 8.51 10.53
N ILE A 292 3.69 8.93 9.93
CA ILE A 292 4.74 8.04 9.41
C ILE A 292 6.13 8.60 9.72
N GLY A 293 7.10 7.73 9.94
CA GLY A 293 8.51 8.06 9.91
C GLY A 293 9.09 7.92 8.50
N ASN A 294 10.26 8.52 8.26
CA ASN A 294 11.00 8.25 7.04
C ASN A 294 11.70 6.89 7.14
N TRP A 295 11.48 6.01 6.18
CA TRP A 295 12.06 4.67 6.19
C TRP A 295 13.55 4.65 5.82
N THR A 296 14.04 5.70 5.14
CA THR A 296 15.46 5.85 4.76
C THR A 296 16.25 6.76 5.68
N LYS A 297 15.58 7.76 6.28
CA LYS A 297 16.22 8.77 7.13
C LYS A 297 15.65 8.69 8.55
N LYS A 298 16.51 8.69 9.55
CA LYS A 298 16.10 8.82 10.94
C LYS A 298 15.73 10.27 11.25
N HIS A 299 14.96 10.47 12.31
CA HIS A 299 14.56 11.77 12.88
C HIS A 299 13.50 12.52 12.08
N GLU A 300 13.11 12.05 10.89
CA GLU A 300 12.07 12.68 10.07
C GLU A 300 10.68 12.10 10.37
N ARG A 301 9.71 12.98 10.60
CA ARG A 301 8.32 12.69 10.95
C ARG A 301 7.37 13.40 10.01
N TYR A 302 6.32 12.71 9.60
CA TYR A 302 5.32 13.24 8.67
C TYR A 302 3.92 12.89 9.16
N SER A 303 2.96 13.81 9.04
CA SER A 303 1.55 13.53 9.12
C SER A 303 0.96 13.41 7.71
N ILE A 304 -0.03 12.57 7.50
CA ILE A 304 -0.68 12.37 6.19
C ILE A 304 -2.03 13.07 6.19
N PRO A 305 -2.29 14.02 5.25
CA PRO A 305 -3.55 14.74 5.23
C PRO A 305 -4.70 13.88 4.69
N TYR A 306 -5.90 14.03 5.24
CA TYR A 306 -7.15 13.39 4.75
C TYR A 306 -7.43 13.75 3.29
N ALA A 307 -7.12 14.97 2.90
CA ALA A 307 -7.28 15.42 1.54
C ALA A 307 -6.53 14.54 0.52
N SER A 308 -5.42 13.88 0.91
CA SER A 308 -4.62 13.02 0.02
C SER A 308 -5.33 11.73 -0.43
N ILE A 309 -6.38 11.31 0.29
CA ILE A 309 -7.10 10.07 0.00
C ILE A 309 -8.51 10.30 -0.53
N ARG A 310 -8.94 11.55 -0.72
CA ARG A 310 -10.31 11.87 -1.15
C ARG A 310 -10.40 12.11 -2.65
N GLY A 311 -11.33 11.43 -3.36
CA GLY A 311 -11.78 11.85 -4.68
C GLY A 311 -12.41 13.24 -4.62
N ILE A 312 -12.14 14.08 -5.61
CA ILE A 312 -12.65 15.47 -5.69
C ILE A 312 -13.84 15.60 -6.63
N VAL A 313 -13.95 14.71 -7.61
CA VAL A 313 -15.09 14.65 -8.55
C VAL A 313 -16.21 13.80 -7.97
N ASN A 314 -15.86 12.65 -7.39
CA ASN A 314 -16.83 11.68 -6.88
C ASN A 314 -16.80 11.65 -5.35
N GLY A 315 -17.87 12.15 -4.74
CA GLY A 315 -17.97 12.32 -3.28
C GLY A 315 -17.89 11.04 -2.46
N ASN A 316 -18.03 9.85 -3.08
CA ASN A 316 -17.98 8.54 -2.42
C ASN A 316 -16.80 7.67 -2.87
N LEU A 317 -15.76 8.27 -3.46
CA LEU A 317 -14.54 7.60 -3.87
C LEU A 317 -13.37 8.03 -2.99
N TYR A 318 -12.60 7.06 -2.53
CA TYR A 318 -11.36 7.23 -1.78
C TYR A 318 -10.23 6.51 -2.50
N ALA A 319 -8.99 6.96 -2.29
CA ALA A 319 -7.78 6.30 -2.80
C ALA A 319 -6.83 5.99 -1.64
N ALA A 320 -6.15 4.85 -1.64
CA ALA A 320 -5.21 4.49 -0.58
C ALA A 320 -3.94 3.84 -1.12
N GLY A 321 -2.90 3.83 -0.30
CA GLY A 321 -1.60 3.30 -0.67
C GLY A 321 -0.95 4.12 -1.78
N ARG A 322 -0.39 3.44 -2.79
CA ARG A 322 0.28 4.10 -3.92
C ARG A 322 -0.66 4.96 -4.78
N ALA A 323 -1.97 4.74 -4.69
CA ALA A 323 -2.97 5.53 -5.40
C ALA A 323 -3.28 6.88 -4.74
N SER A 324 -2.88 7.10 -3.48
CA SER A 324 -3.11 8.37 -2.76
C SER A 324 -2.31 9.53 -3.36
N ALA A 325 -2.81 10.74 -3.17
CA ALA A 325 -2.17 11.96 -3.68
C ALA A 325 -0.90 12.28 -2.89
N ALA A 326 0.18 12.53 -3.60
CA ALA A 326 1.44 13.04 -3.07
C ALA A 326 2.28 13.62 -4.21
N GLU A 327 3.20 14.53 -3.91
CA GLU A 327 4.26 14.89 -4.83
C GLU A 327 5.26 13.73 -4.97
N LYS A 328 6.09 13.77 -6.02
CA LYS A 328 6.99 12.66 -6.36
C LYS A 328 7.89 12.22 -5.21
N SER A 329 8.47 13.16 -4.47
CA SER A 329 9.31 12.86 -3.30
C SER A 329 8.50 12.33 -2.13
N GLY A 330 7.34 12.92 -1.84
CA GLY A 330 6.41 12.45 -0.82
C GLY A 330 5.83 11.09 -1.14
N TRP A 331 5.60 10.80 -2.43
CA TRP A 331 5.13 9.48 -2.86
C TRP A 331 6.09 8.36 -2.47
N ASN A 332 7.40 8.61 -2.44
CA ASN A 332 8.38 7.64 -1.96
C ASN A 332 8.17 7.25 -0.48
N LEU A 333 7.58 8.12 0.33
CA LEU A 333 7.24 7.85 1.73
C LEU A 333 5.88 7.18 1.88
N THR A 334 4.87 7.58 1.08
CA THR A 334 3.48 7.11 1.22
C THR A 334 3.22 5.76 0.56
N ARG A 335 4.11 5.27 -0.33
CA ARG A 335 3.97 4.00 -1.07
C ARG A 335 4.44 2.76 -0.32
N VAL A 336 5.16 2.92 0.79
CA VAL A 336 5.72 1.78 1.54
C VAL A 336 4.65 1.08 2.39
N ILE A 337 4.92 -0.17 2.78
CA ILE A 337 3.95 -1.04 3.44
C ILE A 337 3.26 -0.37 4.64
N PRO A 338 3.97 0.23 5.62
CA PRO A 338 3.32 0.90 6.75
C PRO A 338 2.39 2.03 6.32
N SER A 339 2.85 2.91 5.43
CA SER A 339 2.08 4.05 4.94
C SER A 339 0.87 3.62 4.11
N CYS A 340 1.00 2.51 3.36
CA CYS A 340 -0.14 1.91 2.65
C CYS A 340 -1.20 1.41 3.64
N ALA A 341 -0.80 0.82 4.77
CA ALA A 341 -1.74 0.38 5.79
C ALA A 341 -2.43 1.58 6.47
N VAL A 342 -1.68 2.64 6.83
CA VAL A 342 -2.22 3.89 7.42
C VAL A 342 -3.27 4.53 6.51
N THR A 343 -2.95 4.73 5.24
CA THR A 343 -3.91 5.33 4.28
C THR A 343 -5.08 4.41 3.98
N GLY A 344 -4.85 3.08 3.96
CA GLY A 344 -5.90 2.08 3.80
C GLY A 344 -6.90 2.08 4.95
N GLU A 345 -6.41 2.07 6.19
CA GLU A 345 -7.23 2.14 7.39
C GLU A 345 -8.11 3.41 7.41
N ALA A 346 -7.53 4.55 7.13
CA ALA A 346 -8.26 5.81 7.08
C ALA A 346 -9.32 5.83 5.97
N ALA A 347 -8.99 5.33 4.77
CA ALA A 347 -9.93 5.26 3.65
C ALA A 347 -11.08 4.29 3.92
N GLY A 348 -10.80 3.12 4.49
CA GLY A 348 -11.80 2.12 4.87
C GLY A 348 -12.72 2.63 5.97
N THR A 349 -12.16 3.27 7.00
CA THR A 349 -12.93 3.90 8.08
C THR A 349 -13.85 4.99 7.54
N ALA A 350 -13.33 5.90 6.70
CA ALA A 350 -14.11 6.97 6.08
C ALA A 350 -15.21 6.41 5.18
N ALA A 351 -14.92 5.36 4.40
CA ALA A 351 -15.91 4.71 3.54
C ALA A 351 -17.05 4.05 4.34
N ALA A 352 -16.74 3.38 5.46
CA ALA A 352 -17.74 2.79 6.34
C ALA A 352 -18.64 3.86 6.99
N MET A 353 -18.03 4.93 7.51
CA MET A 353 -18.79 6.07 8.08
C MET A 353 -19.72 6.69 7.03
N GLN A 354 -19.23 6.88 5.81
CA GLN A 354 -20.04 7.40 4.70
C GLN A 354 -21.15 6.43 4.30
N ALA A 355 -20.88 5.14 4.27
CA ALA A 355 -21.89 4.14 3.93
C ALA A 355 -23.05 4.11 4.94
N ALA A 356 -22.74 4.39 6.21
CA ALA A 356 -23.73 4.47 7.29
C ALA A 356 -24.53 5.79 7.29
N SER A 357 -23.87 6.93 7.07
CA SER A 357 -24.50 8.26 7.15
C SER A 357 -25.08 8.79 5.82
N GLY A 358 -24.57 8.27 4.68
CA GLY A 358 -24.86 8.80 3.34
C GLY A 358 -23.91 9.92 2.91
N GLU A 359 -23.16 10.52 3.83
CA GLU A 359 -22.28 11.67 3.59
C GLU A 359 -20.83 11.37 3.97
N ARG A 360 -19.89 11.98 3.24
CA ARG A 360 -18.45 11.89 3.55
C ARG A 360 -18.18 12.47 4.95
N PRO A 361 -17.48 11.74 5.84
CA PRO A 361 -17.21 12.25 7.18
C PRO A 361 -16.34 13.51 7.12
N GLY A 362 -16.65 14.46 8.01
CA GLY A 362 -15.75 15.58 8.27
C GLY A 362 -14.48 15.14 9.00
N THR A 363 -13.43 15.96 8.91
CA THR A 363 -12.11 15.66 9.48
C THR A 363 -12.17 15.25 10.95
N ALA A 364 -12.78 16.06 11.81
CA ALA A 364 -12.82 15.79 13.25
C ALA A 364 -13.53 14.46 13.59
N ALA A 365 -14.61 14.12 12.87
CA ALA A 365 -15.32 12.88 13.09
C ALA A 365 -14.50 11.66 12.65
N LEU A 366 -13.74 11.78 11.53
CA LEU A 366 -12.86 10.73 11.08
C LEU A 366 -11.68 10.55 12.04
N GLN A 367 -11.04 11.64 12.47
CA GLN A 367 -9.94 11.59 13.43
C GLN A 367 -10.34 10.94 14.75
N ALA A 368 -11.50 11.31 15.32
CA ALA A 368 -12.03 10.67 16.51
C ALA A 368 -12.22 9.15 16.31
N ARG A 369 -12.82 8.75 15.19
CA ARG A 369 -13.00 7.32 14.89
C ARG A 369 -11.68 6.58 14.71
N LEU A 370 -10.68 7.19 14.07
CA LEU A 370 -9.35 6.60 13.92
C LEU A 370 -8.65 6.43 15.27
N GLN A 371 -8.78 7.42 16.15
CA GLN A 371 -8.25 7.34 17.53
C GLN A 371 -8.95 6.25 18.35
N ASP A 372 -10.27 6.12 18.24
CA ASP A 372 -11.03 5.01 18.85
C ASP A 372 -10.57 3.64 18.36
N ASN A 373 -10.11 3.55 17.11
CA ASN A 373 -9.53 2.34 16.50
C ASN A 373 -8.04 2.13 16.85
N GLY A 374 -7.42 2.99 17.68
CA GLY A 374 -6.03 2.86 18.11
C GLY A 374 -5.01 3.58 17.25
N VAL A 375 -5.44 4.38 16.27
CA VAL A 375 -4.53 5.26 15.53
C VAL A 375 -4.10 6.43 16.42
N VAL A 376 -2.80 6.59 16.60
CA VAL A 376 -2.25 7.73 17.34
C VAL A 376 -2.14 8.93 16.39
N LEU A 377 -2.77 10.04 16.78
CA LEU A 377 -2.69 11.34 16.11
C LEU A 377 -2.19 12.34 17.15
N ASP A 378 -0.88 12.59 17.17
CA ASP A 378 -0.25 13.46 18.17
C ASP A 378 0.44 14.68 17.51
N PRO A 379 -0.24 15.84 17.49
CA PRO A 379 0.32 17.06 16.92
C PRO A 379 1.52 17.62 17.72
N THR A 380 1.73 17.17 18.97
CA THR A 380 2.85 17.67 19.79
C THR A 380 4.21 17.17 19.29
N LEU A 381 4.23 16.11 18.48
CA LEU A 381 5.43 15.57 17.82
C LEU A 381 5.90 16.43 16.63
N PHE A 382 5.15 17.48 16.28
CA PHE A 382 5.39 18.29 15.08
C PHE A 382 5.65 19.75 15.47
N THR A 383 6.46 20.45 14.68
CA THR A 383 6.90 21.82 14.97
C THR A 383 6.17 22.90 14.20
N LYS A 384 5.48 22.54 13.13
CA LYS A 384 4.70 23.43 12.27
C LYS A 384 3.29 22.86 12.07
N ARG A 385 2.32 23.73 11.76
CA ARG A 385 0.93 23.35 11.47
C ARG A 385 0.45 23.98 10.18
N ILE A 386 -0.34 23.23 9.41
CA ILE A 386 -1.02 23.66 8.18
C ILE A 386 -2.49 23.25 8.29
N GLY A 387 -3.41 24.21 8.10
CA GLY A 387 -4.85 24.03 8.15
C GLY A 387 -5.48 24.05 6.75
#